data_ded36afc258fb9c8ec7112234421ba1d
#
_entry.id   ded36afc258fb9c8ec7112234421ba1d
#
_cell.length_a   1.000
_cell.length_b   1.000
_cell.length_c   1.000
_cell.angle_alpha   90.00
_cell.angle_beta   90.00
_cell.angle_gamma   90.00
#
_symmetry.space_group_name_H-M   'P 1'
#
loop_
_entity.id
_entity.type
_entity.pdbx_description
1 polymer ?
#
loop_
_entity_poly.entity_id
_entity_poly.type
_entity_poly.pdbx_seq_one_letter_code
_entity_poly.pdbx_strand_id
1 'polypeptide(L)'
;MKKWLLLLVLVSSVTYAKNVMHLFNWNNTISDETIKAFEAQCKCEVKATYYGSMEEMLAKLSAGAKGYDVMGPANYGITPLVKMNLLQKLDASKLTNLKNIDPKFMNTVADPGNQYSVPFDFSVTLVGYNQNKVKELGLDPTSWAIVFDPEVLAKIKGRVTVLDDPREVIAAALRYHGFSANSTDSAELKQATDTIKAAKPYWAAFNSQSYIRELAVGNIWVVLGYSNDLYQAKSDAKKAKRAFSIDYTLQKEGNGMTADSFVIAKDAPNPALAYQFINFMLEGKNAAQITNNMGAGMPNRAALPFVRQELKSVPAIVPNAQQSAKLEQLVDLGPKTRRAWNNAWTEIKLGK
;
A
#
# COMPACT_ATOMS: atom_id res chain seq x y z
N MET A 1 62.42 16.48 -50.26
CA MET A 1 61.99 15.78 -49.03
C MET A 1 60.78 16.55 -48.50
N LYS A 2 59.53 16.06 -48.78
CA LYS A 2 58.27 16.68 -48.30
C LYS A 2 57.91 16.06 -46.96
N LYS A 3 57.92 16.86 -45.90
CA LYS A 3 57.45 16.44 -44.56
C LYS A 3 55.90 16.57 -44.49
N TRP A 4 55.22 15.46 -44.37
CA TRP A 4 53.77 15.41 -44.09
C TRP A 4 53.59 15.54 -42.59
N LEU A 5 52.93 16.61 -42.13
CA LEU A 5 52.45 16.74 -40.76
C LEU A 5 51.09 16.03 -40.67
N LEU A 6 51.03 14.91 -39.94
CA LEU A 6 49.77 14.30 -39.56
C LEU A 6 49.17 15.09 -38.38
N LEU A 7 48.06 15.75 -38.61
CA LEU A 7 47.23 16.38 -37.58
C LEU A 7 46.37 15.27 -36.93
N LEU A 8 46.71 14.85 -35.71
CA LEU A 8 45.87 13.99 -34.88
C LEU A 8 44.73 14.84 -34.31
N VAL A 9 43.50 14.67 -34.85
CA VAL A 9 42.28 15.21 -34.25
C VAL A 9 41.88 14.31 -33.09
N LEU A 10 42.15 14.74 -31.86
CA LEU A 10 41.61 14.13 -30.62
C LEU A 10 40.13 14.44 -30.55
N VAL A 11 39.27 13.46 -30.92
CA VAL A 11 37.84 13.49 -30.65
C VAL A 11 37.67 13.16 -29.17
N SER A 12 37.57 14.17 -28.32
CA SER A 12 37.16 14.02 -26.94
C SER A 12 35.69 13.57 -26.91
N SER A 13 35.45 12.29 -26.70
CA SER A 13 34.11 11.77 -26.34
C SER A 13 33.76 12.34 -24.98
N VAL A 14 32.93 13.38 -24.93
CA VAL A 14 32.29 13.86 -23.72
C VAL A 14 31.32 12.75 -23.28
N THR A 15 31.75 11.88 -22.39
CA THR A 15 30.87 10.99 -21.66
C THR A 15 30.00 11.87 -20.76
N TYR A 16 28.80 12.19 -21.19
CA TYR A 16 27.78 12.76 -20.33
C TYR A 16 27.52 11.73 -19.23
N ALA A 17 27.92 12.03 -18.00
CA ALA A 17 27.47 11.26 -16.84
C ALA A 17 25.95 11.21 -16.88
N LYS A 18 25.39 10.01 -16.98
CA LYS A 18 23.94 9.81 -17.05
C LYS A 18 23.34 10.37 -15.76
N ASN A 19 22.38 11.28 -15.85
CA ASN A 19 21.67 11.74 -14.66
C ASN A 19 21.01 10.53 -13.98
N VAL A 20 21.27 10.35 -12.68
CA VAL A 20 20.74 9.22 -11.90
C VAL A 20 19.69 9.73 -10.93
N MET A 21 18.53 9.07 -10.89
CA MET A 21 17.50 9.28 -9.88
C MET A 21 17.46 8.07 -8.93
N HIS A 22 17.46 8.33 -7.65
CA HIS A 22 17.36 7.28 -6.62
C HIS A 22 15.94 7.21 -6.07
N LEU A 23 15.28 6.05 -6.29
CA LEU A 23 13.95 5.75 -5.81
C LEU A 23 14.04 4.83 -4.58
N PHE A 24 13.34 5.15 -3.50
CA PHE A 24 13.17 4.29 -2.33
C PHE A 24 11.69 3.99 -2.08
N ASN A 25 11.23 2.80 -2.45
CA ASN A 25 9.81 2.47 -2.53
C ASN A 25 9.52 1.04 -2.03
N TRP A 26 8.26 0.71 -1.90
CA TRP A 26 7.78 -0.66 -1.74
C TRP A 26 8.22 -1.54 -2.90
N ASN A 27 8.49 -2.82 -2.59
CA ASN A 27 8.82 -3.78 -3.63
C ASN A 27 7.61 -4.02 -4.57
N ASN A 28 7.88 -4.23 -5.84
CA ASN A 28 6.91 -4.57 -6.89
C ASN A 28 5.79 -3.54 -7.17
N THR A 29 5.80 -2.36 -6.56
CA THR A 29 4.76 -1.33 -6.79
C THR A 29 4.83 -0.77 -8.20
N ILE A 30 6.02 -0.43 -8.67
CA ILE A 30 6.26 0.13 -10.01
C ILE A 30 6.99 -0.90 -10.84
N SER A 31 6.42 -1.27 -11.99
CA SER A 31 7.02 -2.27 -12.87
C SER A 31 8.30 -1.77 -13.54
N ASP A 32 9.20 -2.70 -13.86
CA ASP A 32 10.41 -2.40 -14.64
C ASP A 32 10.09 -1.73 -15.97
N GLU A 33 8.97 -2.08 -16.60
CA GLU A 33 8.50 -1.47 -17.83
C GLU A 33 8.19 0.01 -17.65
N THR A 34 7.50 0.36 -16.54
CA THR A 34 7.19 1.77 -16.20
C THR A 34 8.47 2.55 -15.89
N ILE A 35 9.42 1.94 -15.15
CA ILE A 35 10.73 2.55 -14.89
C ILE A 35 11.48 2.83 -16.21
N LYS A 36 11.58 1.85 -17.10
CA LYS A 36 12.23 2.01 -18.40
C LYS A 36 11.57 3.07 -19.27
N ALA A 37 10.24 3.18 -19.23
CA ALA A 37 9.52 4.23 -19.93
C ALA A 37 9.90 5.64 -19.43
N PHE A 38 10.04 5.80 -18.11
CA PHE A 38 10.52 7.04 -17.53
C PHE A 38 11.99 7.33 -17.90
N GLU A 39 12.88 6.33 -17.80
CA GLU A 39 14.30 6.45 -18.18
C GLU A 39 14.48 6.91 -19.63
N ALA A 40 13.64 6.37 -20.54
CA ALA A 40 13.64 6.80 -21.95
C ALA A 40 13.20 8.27 -22.13
N GLN A 41 12.20 8.71 -21.36
CA GLN A 41 11.67 10.06 -21.40
C GLN A 41 12.65 11.09 -20.82
N CYS A 42 13.22 10.81 -19.64
CA CYS A 42 14.13 11.73 -18.95
C CYS A 42 15.58 11.67 -19.48
N LYS A 43 15.92 10.66 -20.25
CA LYS A 43 17.30 10.32 -20.65
C LYS A 43 18.21 10.17 -19.41
N CYS A 44 17.69 9.53 -18.38
CA CYS A 44 18.32 9.29 -17.10
C CYS A 44 18.40 7.79 -16.76
N GLU A 45 18.95 7.46 -15.60
CA GLU A 45 18.93 6.12 -15.01
C GLU A 45 18.16 6.17 -13.68
N VAL A 46 17.33 5.17 -13.39
CA VAL A 46 16.64 5.03 -12.11
C VAL A 46 17.28 3.90 -11.31
N LYS A 47 17.79 4.21 -10.13
CA LYS A 47 18.27 3.22 -9.17
C LYS A 47 17.23 3.05 -8.06
N ALA A 48 16.52 1.92 -8.11
CA ALA A 48 15.50 1.60 -7.12
C ALA A 48 16.10 0.82 -5.95
N THR A 49 15.74 1.23 -4.74
CA THR A 49 15.97 0.51 -3.47
C THR A 49 14.59 0.23 -2.88
N TYR A 50 14.41 -0.94 -2.30
CA TYR A 50 13.11 -1.37 -1.78
C TYR A 50 13.15 -1.60 -0.29
N TYR A 51 11.98 -1.56 0.35
CA TYR A 51 11.75 -1.92 1.74
C TYR A 51 10.47 -2.73 1.89
N GLY A 52 10.39 -3.50 2.97
CA GLY A 52 9.28 -4.43 3.23
C GLY A 52 8.28 -3.92 4.27
N SER A 53 8.64 -2.89 5.06
CA SER A 53 7.74 -2.29 6.06
C SER A 53 8.09 -0.82 6.31
N MET A 54 7.12 -0.03 6.81
CA MET A 54 7.36 1.36 7.19
C MET A 54 8.37 1.46 8.33
N GLU A 55 8.41 0.48 9.23
CA GLU A 55 9.38 0.40 10.32
C GLU A 55 10.80 0.26 9.78
N GLU A 56 10.99 -0.58 8.76
CA GLU A 56 12.29 -0.72 8.06
C GLU A 56 12.71 0.60 7.40
N MET A 57 11.79 1.25 6.68
CA MET A 57 12.05 2.55 6.05
C MET A 57 12.47 3.59 7.09
N LEU A 58 11.68 3.76 8.15
CA LEU A 58 11.95 4.72 9.21
C LEU A 58 13.25 4.40 9.95
N ALA A 59 13.55 3.13 10.21
CA ALA A 59 14.81 2.73 10.85
C ALA A 59 16.02 3.06 9.98
N LYS A 60 15.99 2.76 8.68
CA LYS A 60 17.07 3.10 7.74
C LYS A 60 17.31 4.61 7.68
N LEU A 61 16.26 5.41 7.56
CA LEU A 61 16.36 6.87 7.48
C LEU A 61 16.82 7.47 8.81
N SER A 62 16.34 6.96 9.95
CA SER A 62 16.80 7.37 11.29
C SER A 62 18.27 7.03 11.55
N ALA A 63 18.78 5.94 10.97
CA ALA A 63 20.18 5.56 10.99
C ALA A 63 21.08 6.41 10.06
N GLY A 64 20.48 7.38 9.34
CA GLY A 64 21.23 8.32 8.50
C GLY A 64 21.35 7.90 7.04
N ALA A 65 20.57 6.94 6.55
CA ALA A 65 20.52 6.63 5.12
C ALA A 65 20.08 7.86 4.32
N LYS A 66 20.78 8.17 3.25
CA LYS A 66 20.66 9.39 2.45
C LYS A 66 20.79 9.10 0.95
N GLY A 67 20.58 10.12 0.12
CA GLY A 67 20.83 10.07 -1.30
C GLY A 67 19.64 9.56 -2.11
N TYR A 68 18.47 9.52 -1.53
CA TYR A 68 17.22 9.25 -2.25
C TYR A 68 16.65 10.54 -2.84
N ASP A 69 16.10 10.46 -4.04
CA ASP A 69 15.39 11.58 -4.69
C ASP A 69 13.90 11.51 -4.38
N VAL A 70 13.29 10.36 -4.68
CA VAL A 70 11.88 10.07 -4.44
C VAL A 70 11.75 8.91 -3.46
N MET A 71 10.88 9.07 -2.48
CA MET A 71 10.49 8.00 -1.57
C MET A 71 8.99 7.78 -1.65
N GLY A 72 8.53 6.54 -1.38
CA GLY A 72 7.12 6.15 -1.47
C GLY A 72 6.54 5.64 -0.15
N PRO A 73 6.47 6.46 0.93
CA PRO A 73 5.94 6.02 2.22
C PRO A 73 4.42 5.84 2.20
N ALA A 74 3.94 4.96 3.08
CA ALA A 74 2.54 4.96 3.47
C ALA A 74 2.17 6.28 4.18
N ASN A 75 0.92 6.69 4.06
CA ASN A 75 0.43 7.97 4.58
C ASN A 75 0.71 8.19 6.09
N TYR A 76 0.61 7.15 6.91
CA TYR A 76 0.92 7.25 8.35
C TYR A 76 2.42 7.45 8.64
N GLY A 77 3.30 7.20 7.67
CA GLY A 77 4.74 7.49 7.74
C GLY A 77 5.10 8.95 7.43
N ILE A 78 4.22 9.72 6.79
CA ILE A 78 4.51 11.09 6.37
C ILE A 78 4.76 12.01 7.57
N THR A 79 3.86 11.99 8.55
CA THR A 79 4.00 12.83 9.77
C THR A 79 5.33 12.57 10.52
N PRO A 80 5.77 11.33 10.79
CA PRO A 80 7.09 11.04 11.33
C PRO A 80 8.23 11.60 10.48
N LEU A 81 8.20 11.40 9.16
CA LEU A 81 9.25 11.88 8.25
C LEU A 81 9.35 13.41 8.23
N VAL A 82 8.23 14.12 8.28
CA VAL A 82 8.18 15.59 8.40
C VAL A 82 8.78 16.04 9.73
N LYS A 83 8.42 15.40 10.85
CA LYS A 83 8.97 15.71 12.19
C LYS A 83 10.48 15.47 12.28
N MET A 84 11.01 14.50 11.55
CA MET A 84 12.45 14.24 11.45
C MET A 84 13.15 15.16 10.45
N ASN A 85 12.43 16.11 9.81
CA ASN A 85 12.96 17.02 8.78
C ASN A 85 13.61 16.29 7.59
N LEU A 86 13.04 15.17 7.18
CA LEU A 86 13.56 14.32 6.10
C LEU A 86 12.90 14.58 4.75
N LEU A 87 11.91 15.46 4.67
CA LEU A 87 11.17 15.76 3.44
C LEU A 87 11.33 17.22 3.00
N GLN A 88 11.31 17.44 1.67
CA GLN A 88 11.14 18.76 1.09
C GLN A 88 9.66 19.12 1.02
N LYS A 89 9.33 20.40 1.20
CA LYS A 89 8.02 20.91 0.77
C LYS A 89 7.92 20.85 -0.74
N LEU A 90 6.77 20.38 -1.22
CA LEU A 90 6.50 20.29 -2.66
C LEU A 90 6.14 21.67 -3.22
N ASP A 91 6.66 21.93 -4.41
CA ASP A 91 6.25 23.03 -5.26
C ASP A 91 5.17 22.52 -6.24
N ALA A 92 3.91 22.75 -5.89
CA ALA A 92 2.78 22.30 -6.70
C ALA A 92 2.79 22.83 -8.14
N SER A 93 3.47 23.97 -8.40
CA SER A 93 3.57 24.53 -9.75
C SER A 93 4.39 23.63 -10.70
N LYS A 94 5.25 22.76 -10.15
CA LYS A 94 6.04 21.77 -10.90
C LYS A 94 5.29 20.45 -11.14
N LEU A 95 4.11 20.27 -10.54
CA LEU A 95 3.31 19.04 -10.64
C LEU A 95 2.01 19.29 -11.43
N THR A 96 2.16 19.53 -12.74
CA THR A 96 1.04 19.88 -13.63
C THR A 96 -0.06 18.82 -13.69
N ASN A 97 0.26 17.56 -13.39
CA ASN A 97 -0.67 16.44 -13.35
C ASN A 97 -1.27 16.18 -11.96
N LEU A 98 -0.95 17.00 -10.94
CA LEU A 98 -1.53 16.86 -9.59
C LEU A 98 -3.07 16.99 -9.61
N LYS A 99 -3.62 17.77 -10.56
CA LYS A 99 -5.06 17.89 -10.82
C LYS A 99 -5.77 16.58 -11.15
N ASN A 100 -5.03 15.54 -11.53
CA ASN A 100 -5.56 14.23 -11.85
C ASN A 100 -5.93 13.42 -10.58
N ILE A 101 -5.41 13.81 -9.41
CA ILE A 101 -5.71 13.14 -8.14
C ILE A 101 -7.13 13.49 -7.68
N ASP A 102 -7.86 12.48 -7.23
CA ASP A 102 -9.17 12.67 -6.63
C ASP A 102 -9.05 13.51 -5.33
N PRO A 103 -9.79 14.63 -5.19
CA PRO A 103 -9.73 15.49 -4.01
C PRO A 103 -9.90 14.78 -2.67
N LYS A 104 -10.57 13.63 -2.61
CA LYS A 104 -10.75 12.86 -1.37
C LYS A 104 -9.43 12.29 -0.81
N PHE A 105 -8.39 12.13 -1.65
CA PHE A 105 -7.07 11.70 -1.23
C PHE A 105 -6.12 12.85 -0.93
N MET A 106 -6.59 14.08 -1.15
CA MET A 106 -5.84 15.30 -0.89
C MET A 106 -6.22 15.89 0.46
N ASN A 107 -5.35 16.74 1.01
CA ASN A 107 -5.58 17.47 2.27
C ASN A 107 -5.92 16.53 3.45
N THR A 108 -5.18 15.45 3.58
CA THR A 108 -5.39 14.45 4.65
C THR A 108 -4.78 14.92 5.97
N VAL A 109 -5.18 14.27 7.07
CA VAL A 109 -4.59 14.53 8.41
C VAL A 109 -3.08 14.28 8.44
N ALA A 110 -2.59 13.34 7.60
CA ALA A 110 -1.17 13.01 7.52
C ALA A 110 -0.33 14.13 6.88
N ASP A 111 -0.93 14.89 5.96
CA ASP A 111 -0.28 16.00 5.25
C ASP A 111 -1.31 17.09 4.90
N PRO A 112 -1.70 17.94 5.87
CA PRO A 112 -2.64 19.02 5.62
C PRO A 112 -2.13 19.97 4.53
N GLY A 113 -2.95 20.15 3.48
CA GLY A 113 -2.61 20.98 2.33
C GLY A 113 -1.67 20.32 1.31
N ASN A 114 -1.37 19.02 1.43
CA ASN A 114 -0.46 18.27 0.55
C ASN A 114 0.88 18.97 0.33
N GLN A 115 1.47 19.42 1.46
CA GLN A 115 2.73 20.19 1.41
C GLN A 115 3.95 19.30 1.13
N TYR A 116 3.87 17.99 1.37
CA TYR A 116 5.01 17.08 1.31
C TYR A 116 4.76 15.85 0.45
N SER A 117 3.51 15.48 0.16
CA SER A 117 3.17 14.19 -0.41
C SER A 117 2.16 14.26 -1.55
N VAL A 118 2.28 13.29 -2.47
CA VAL A 118 1.36 13.08 -3.60
C VAL A 118 0.91 11.64 -3.59
N PRO A 119 -0.37 11.34 -3.27
CA PRO A 119 -0.86 9.96 -3.26
C PRO A 119 -0.81 9.34 -4.67
N PHE A 120 -0.37 8.09 -4.76
CA PHE A 120 -0.25 7.40 -6.04
C PHE A 120 -1.01 6.07 -6.10
N ASP A 121 -1.24 5.41 -4.98
CA ASP A 121 -2.11 4.26 -4.86
C ASP A 121 -2.76 4.17 -3.47
N PHE A 122 -3.61 3.18 -3.27
CA PHE A 122 -4.10 2.78 -1.96
C PHE A 122 -4.41 1.29 -1.91
N SER A 123 -4.27 0.71 -0.74
CA SER A 123 -4.74 -0.62 -0.40
C SER A 123 -5.82 -0.55 0.69
N VAL A 124 -6.68 -1.56 0.70
CA VAL A 124 -7.74 -1.70 1.71
C VAL A 124 -7.50 -3.00 2.45
N THR A 125 -7.52 -2.95 3.78
CA THR A 125 -7.57 -4.17 4.59
C THR A 125 -8.98 -4.71 4.60
N LEU A 126 -9.11 -5.95 4.13
CA LEU A 126 -10.41 -6.57 3.88
C LEU A 126 -10.35 -8.10 3.96
N VAL A 127 -11.49 -8.74 3.69
CA VAL A 127 -11.60 -10.21 3.70
C VAL A 127 -11.41 -10.77 2.30
N GLY A 128 -10.41 -11.66 2.16
CA GLY A 128 -10.26 -12.58 1.04
C GLY A 128 -10.72 -13.97 1.40
N TYR A 129 -11.33 -14.69 0.45
CA TYR A 129 -11.95 -15.96 0.78
C TYR A 129 -12.02 -16.94 -0.39
N ASN A 130 -12.07 -18.24 -0.04
CA ASN A 130 -12.43 -19.31 -0.95
C ASN A 130 -13.94 -19.27 -1.20
N GLN A 131 -14.35 -18.83 -2.38
CA GLN A 131 -15.74 -18.60 -2.75
C GLN A 131 -16.61 -19.88 -2.63
N ASN A 132 -16.05 -21.04 -3.00
CA ASN A 132 -16.73 -22.32 -2.93
C ASN A 132 -17.05 -22.70 -1.48
N LYS A 133 -16.07 -22.55 -0.58
CA LYS A 133 -16.24 -22.89 0.85
C LYS A 133 -17.16 -21.93 1.57
N VAL A 134 -17.06 -20.64 1.30
CA VAL A 134 -17.97 -19.62 1.86
C VAL A 134 -19.42 -19.90 1.45
N LYS A 135 -19.64 -20.22 0.18
CA LYS A 135 -20.98 -20.59 -0.33
C LYS A 135 -21.49 -21.90 0.25
N GLU A 136 -20.66 -22.95 0.30
CA GLU A 136 -20.97 -24.27 0.85
C GLU A 136 -21.45 -24.18 2.30
N LEU A 137 -20.79 -23.32 3.11
CA LEU A 137 -21.04 -23.17 4.54
C LEU A 137 -22.05 -22.06 4.89
N GLY A 138 -22.61 -21.38 3.89
CA GLY A 138 -23.58 -20.30 4.09
C GLY A 138 -23.02 -19.12 4.88
N LEU A 139 -21.74 -18.74 4.63
CA LEU A 139 -21.07 -17.65 5.34
C LEU A 139 -21.24 -16.31 4.61
N ASP A 140 -21.25 -15.21 5.37
CA ASP A 140 -21.31 -13.84 4.84
C ASP A 140 -19.90 -13.20 4.83
N PRO A 141 -19.20 -13.15 3.68
CA PRO A 141 -17.88 -12.51 3.60
C PRO A 141 -17.95 -10.99 3.61
N THR A 142 -19.14 -10.39 3.53
CA THR A 142 -19.33 -8.93 3.55
C THR A 142 -19.37 -8.36 4.97
N SER A 143 -19.26 -9.20 6.01
CA SER A 143 -19.17 -8.77 7.41
C SER A 143 -17.87 -9.22 8.04
N TRP A 144 -17.30 -8.38 8.91
CA TRP A 144 -16.18 -8.75 9.74
C TRP A 144 -16.47 -9.92 10.70
N ALA A 145 -17.75 -10.30 10.89
CA ALA A 145 -18.13 -11.47 11.67
C ALA A 145 -17.43 -12.76 11.19
N ILE A 146 -17.14 -12.89 9.89
CA ILE A 146 -16.43 -14.05 9.34
C ILE A 146 -15.00 -14.21 9.89
N VAL A 147 -14.44 -13.13 10.46
CA VAL A 147 -13.11 -13.10 11.07
C VAL A 147 -13.17 -13.04 12.60
N PHE A 148 -14.23 -12.43 13.18
CA PHE A 148 -14.23 -12.10 14.60
C PHE A 148 -15.33 -12.78 15.42
N ASP A 149 -16.40 -13.30 14.81
CA ASP A 149 -17.49 -13.95 15.53
C ASP A 149 -17.16 -15.43 15.82
N PRO A 150 -17.03 -15.84 17.10
CA PRO A 150 -16.76 -17.24 17.47
C PRO A 150 -17.76 -18.26 16.92
N GLU A 151 -19.05 -17.91 16.78
CA GLU A 151 -20.08 -18.84 16.27
C GLU A 151 -19.87 -19.08 14.77
N VAL A 152 -19.49 -18.05 14.03
CA VAL A 152 -19.12 -18.15 12.60
C VAL A 152 -17.81 -18.91 12.44
N LEU A 153 -16.81 -18.55 13.24
CA LEU A 153 -15.47 -19.12 13.22
C LEU A 153 -15.44 -20.61 13.58
N ALA A 154 -16.36 -21.08 14.43
CA ALA A 154 -16.47 -22.50 14.77
C ALA A 154 -16.66 -23.39 13.53
N LYS A 155 -17.34 -22.89 12.48
CA LYS A 155 -17.58 -23.60 11.22
C LYS A 155 -16.32 -23.71 10.33
N ILE A 156 -15.33 -22.86 10.57
CA ILE A 156 -14.12 -22.74 9.75
C ILE A 156 -12.85 -22.73 10.62
N LYS A 157 -12.91 -23.36 11.79
CA LYS A 157 -11.78 -23.41 12.73
C LYS A 157 -10.51 -23.94 12.06
N GLY A 158 -9.39 -23.21 12.24
CA GLY A 158 -8.10 -23.55 11.64
C GLY A 158 -8.01 -23.27 10.14
N ARG A 159 -9.00 -22.53 9.56
CA ARG A 159 -9.02 -22.14 8.15
C ARG A 159 -9.04 -20.63 7.93
N VAL A 160 -8.81 -19.85 8.99
CA VAL A 160 -8.74 -18.39 8.97
C VAL A 160 -7.31 -17.95 9.32
N THR A 161 -6.78 -17.03 8.56
CA THR A 161 -5.49 -16.37 8.85
C THR A 161 -5.71 -14.86 8.88
N VAL A 162 -5.07 -14.20 9.83
CA VAL A 162 -5.06 -12.73 9.90
C VAL A 162 -3.63 -12.21 9.84
N LEU A 163 -3.48 -10.96 9.41
CA LEU A 163 -2.18 -10.29 9.38
C LEU A 163 -1.52 -10.31 10.76
N ASP A 164 -0.21 -10.42 10.81
CA ASP A 164 0.59 -10.18 12.01
C ASP A 164 0.95 -8.69 12.09
N ASP A 165 -0.10 -7.86 12.16
CA ASP A 165 0.00 -6.41 12.17
C ASP A 165 -1.05 -5.82 13.13
N PRO A 166 -0.62 -5.20 14.26
CA PRO A 166 -1.53 -4.61 15.23
C PRO A 166 -2.39 -3.50 14.63
N ARG A 167 -1.81 -2.70 13.71
CA ARG A 167 -2.51 -1.55 13.14
C ARG A 167 -3.72 -1.99 12.31
N GLU A 168 -3.57 -3.05 11.55
CA GLU A 168 -4.60 -3.54 10.64
C GLU A 168 -5.66 -4.38 11.36
N VAL A 169 -5.23 -5.32 12.21
CA VAL A 169 -6.15 -6.25 12.87
C VAL A 169 -7.00 -5.55 13.94
N ILE A 170 -6.42 -4.65 14.74
CA ILE A 170 -7.16 -3.87 15.74
C ILE A 170 -8.11 -2.89 15.03
N ALA A 171 -7.68 -2.23 13.94
CA ALA A 171 -8.56 -1.36 13.15
C ALA A 171 -9.77 -2.12 12.59
N ALA A 172 -9.58 -3.33 12.06
CA ALA A 172 -10.66 -4.16 11.56
C ALA A 172 -11.65 -4.56 12.69
N ALA A 173 -11.13 -4.91 13.88
CA ALA A 173 -11.96 -5.21 15.04
C ALA A 173 -12.73 -3.98 15.54
N LEU A 174 -12.13 -2.79 15.52
CA LEU A 174 -12.84 -1.54 15.83
C LEU A 174 -13.96 -1.30 14.80
N ARG A 175 -13.70 -1.48 13.51
CA ARG A 175 -14.72 -1.37 12.45
C ARG A 175 -15.84 -2.37 12.63
N TYR A 176 -15.58 -3.59 13.06
CA TYR A 176 -16.59 -4.59 13.38
C TYR A 176 -17.60 -4.09 14.41
N HIS A 177 -17.16 -3.30 15.38
CA HIS A 177 -18.03 -2.66 16.38
C HIS A 177 -18.62 -1.30 15.94
N GLY A 178 -18.33 -0.84 14.71
CA GLY A 178 -18.81 0.45 14.22
C GLY A 178 -17.97 1.66 14.69
N PHE A 179 -16.84 1.41 15.34
CA PHE A 179 -15.92 2.47 15.79
C PHE A 179 -15.01 2.94 14.65
N SER A 180 -14.34 4.09 14.85
CA SER A 180 -13.29 4.56 13.96
C SER A 180 -12.11 3.58 13.92
N ALA A 181 -11.59 3.30 12.73
CA ALA A 181 -10.34 2.55 12.54
C ALA A 181 -9.12 3.24 13.18
N ASN A 182 -9.27 4.53 13.55
CA ASN A 182 -8.25 5.34 14.19
C ASN A 182 -8.60 5.70 15.65
N SER A 183 -9.47 4.95 16.29
CA SER A 183 -9.91 5.27 17.64
C SER A 183 -8.74 5.40 18.63
N THR A 184 -8.81 6.43 19.45
CA THR A 184 -7.89 6.70 20.57
C THR A 184 -8.55 6.44 21.93
N ASP A 185 -9.81 6.01 21.92
CA ASP A 185 -10.57 5.68 23.12
C ASP A 185 -10.15 4.34 23.71
N SER A 186 -9.88 4.32 25.00
CA SER A 186 -9.38 3.12 25.69
C SER A 186 -10.45 2.05 25.87
N ALA A 187 -11.73 2.40 25.98
CA ALA A 187 -12.82 1.45 26.10
C ALA A 187 -13.09 0.75 24.76
N GLU A 188 -13.06 1.50 23.65
CA GLU A 188 -13.17 0.96 22.30
C GLU A 188 -11.98 0.03 21.97
N LEU A 189 -10.75 0.43 22.34
CA LEU A 189 -9.56 -0.41 22.18
C LEU A 189 -9.71 -1.71 23.01
N LYS A 190 -10.20 -1.62 24.24
CA LYS A 190 -10.44 -2.80 25.07
C LYS A 190 -11.45 -3.74 24.41
N GLN A 191 -12.57 -3.22 23.91
CA GLN A 191 -13.60 -4.03 23.25
C GLN A 191 -13.06 -4.74 22.01
N ALA A 192 -12.30 -4.02 21.16
CA ALA A 192 -11.63 -4.61 20.00
C ALA A 192 -10.63 -5.71 20.43
N THR A 193 -9.85 -5.47 21.48
CA THR A 193 -8.88 -6.44 22.03
C THR A 193 -9.57 -7.70 22.54
N ASP A 194 -10.65 -7.56 23.29
CA ASP A 194 -11.43 -8.70 23.81
C ASP A 194 -12.04 -9.52 22.66
N THR A 195 -12.54 -8.86 21.63
CA THR A 195 -13.04 -9.50 20.41
C THR A 195 -11.96 -10.33 19.71
N ILE A 196 -10.77 -9.77 19.55
CA ILE A 196 -9.63 -10.48 18.94
C ILE A 196 -9.21 -11.68 19.79
N LYS A 197 -9.16 -11.52 21.12
CA LYS A 197 -8.85 -12.61 22.05
C LYS A 197 -9.86 -13.76 21.94
N ALA A 198 -11.15 -13.46 21.82
CA ALA A 198 -12.22 -14.45 21.66
C ALA A 198 -12.14 -15.18 20.31
N ALA A 199 -11.77 -14.50 19.25
CA ALA A 199 -11.63 -15.05 17.90
C ALA A 199 -10.35 -15.88 17.69
N LYS A 200 -9.24 -15.47 18.31
CA LYS A 200 -7.90 -16.06 18.14
C LYS A 200 -7.85 -17.60 18.23
N PRO A 201 -8.55 -18.31 19.16
CA PRO A 201 -8.49 -19.76 19.26
C PRO A 201 -9.02 -20.52 18.03
N TYR A 202 -9.73 -19.83 17.14
CA TYR A 202 -10.28 -20.38 15.91
C TYR A 202 -9.38 -20.14 14.69
N TRP A 203 -8.48 -19.17 14.75
CA TRP A 203 -7.58 -18.87 13.63
C TRP A 203 -6.47 -19.92 13.52
N ALA A 204 -6.00 -20.11 12.29
CA ALA A 204 -4.82 -20.95 12.02
C ALA A 204 -3.54 -20.26 12.47
N ALA A 205 -3.39 -18.96 12.18
CA ALA A 205 -2.20 -18.20 12.49
C ALA A 205 -2.40 -16.67 12.34
N PHE A 206 -1.51 -15.91 12.98
CA PHE A 206 -1.11 -14.59 12.53
C PHE A 206 -0.03 -14.77 11.47
N ASN A 207 -0.24 -14.28 10.25
CA ASN A 207 0.68 -14.52 9.14
C ASN A 207 0.60 -13.42 8.08
N SER A 208 1.61 -12.57 8.00
CA SER A 208 1.74 -11.54 6.97
C SER A 208 2.66 -11.96 5.79
N GLN A 209 3.19 -13.18 5.79
CA GLN A 209 4.22 -13.58 4.84
C GLN A 209 3.75 -14.58 3.77
N SER A 210 3.05 -15.63 4.18
CA SER A 210 2.67 -16.71 3.28
C SER A 210 1.16 -16.82 3.02
N TYR A 211 0.34 -15.95 3.62
CA TYR A 211 -1.12 -16.03 3.52
C TYR A 211 -1.64 -15.95 2.07
N ILE A 212 -0.97 -15.22 1.19
CA ILE A 212 -1.29 -15.15 -0.24
C ILE A 212 -1.24 -16.54 -0.84
N ARG A 213 -0.12 -17.24 -0.64
CA ARG A 213 0.07 -18.61 -1.12
C ARG A 213 -0.89 -19.60 -0.47
N GLU A 214 -1.07 -19.53 0.86
CA GLU A 214 -1.93 -20.46 1.60
C GLU A 214 -3.40 -20.35 1.14
N LEU A 215 -3.87 -19.14 0.85
CA LEU A 215 -5.18 -18.93 0.25
C LEU A 215 -5.22 -19.47 -1.20
N ALA A 216 -4.18 -19.16 -2.01
CA ALA A 216 -4.12 -19.56 -3.43
C ALA A 216 -4.05 -21.09 -3.63
N VAL A 217 -3.51 -21.84 -2.66
CA VAL A 217 -3.48 -23.30 -2.70
C VAL A 217 -4.66 -23.97 -1.99
N GLY A 218 -5.49 -23.20 -1.26
CA GLY A 218 -6.71 -23.68 -0.58
C GLY A 218 -6.50 -24.25 0.81
N ASN A 219 -5.32 -24.08 1.41
CA ASN A 219 -5.02 -24.49 2.79
C ASN A 219 -5.81 -23.62 3.77
N ILE A 220 -5.96 -22.34 3.48
CA ILE A 220 -6.75 -21.36 4.22
C ILE A 220 -7.97 -20.99 3.38
N TRP A 221 -9.11 -20.74 4.03
CA TRP A 221 -10.35 -20.40 3.34
C TRP A 221 -10.75 -18.94 3.52
N VAL A 222 -10.32 -18.30 4.59
CA VAL A 222 -10.61 -16.90 4.89
C VAL A 222 -9.32 -16.21 5.35
N VAL A 223 -9.10 -15.01 4.85
CA VAL A 223 -7.93 -14.19 5.18
C VAL A 223 -8.38 -12.76 5.47
N LEU A 224 -7.90 -12.17 6.57
CA LEU A 224 -7.82 -10.73 6.74
C LEU A 224 -6.48 -10.28 6.15
N GLY A 225 -6.51 -9.57 5.03
CA GLY A 225 -5.32 -9.18 4.28
C GLY A 225 -5.50 -7.92 3.43
N TYR A 226 -4.46 -7.55 2.71
CA TYR A 226 -4.47 -6.38 1.83
C TYR A 226 -5.11 -6.69 0.48
N SER A 227 -5.88 -5.76 -0.06
CA SER A 227 -6.63 -5.94 -1.31
C SER A 227 -5.75 -6.30 -2.52
N ASN A 228 -4.57 -5.71 -2.63
CA ASN A 228 -3.59 -6.01 -3.68
C ASN A 228 -3.03 -7.44 -3.57
N ASP A 229 -2.77 -7.92 -2.36
CA ASP A 229 -2.29 -9.28 -2.12
C ASP A 229 -3.38 -10.32 -2.39
N LEU A 230 -4.63 -9.99 -2.08
CA LEU A 230 -5.78 -10.86 -2.37
C LEU A 230 -6.09 -10.91 -3.87
N TYR A 231 -5.87 -9.81 -4.58
CA TYR A 231 -5.86 -9.81 -6.04
C TYR A 231 -4.78 -10.77 -6.59
N GLN A 232 -3.58 -10.73 -6.02
CA GLN A 232 -2.50 -11.66 -6.39
C GLN A 232 -2.90 -13.11 -6.11
N ALA A 233 -3.43 -13.43 -4.92
CA ALA A 233 -3.90 -14.78 -4.57
C ALA A 233 -4.97 -15.30 -5.56
N LYS A 234 -5.94 -14.43 -5.93
CA LYS A 234 -6.98 -14.72 -6.92
C LYS A 234 -6.36 -15.02 -8.30
N SER A 235 -5.40 -14.21 -8.72
CA SER A 235 -4.67 -14.39 -9.98
C SER A 235 -3.90 -15.70 -10.00
N ASP A 236 -3.19 -16.03 -8.93
CA ASP A 236 -2.37 -17.24 -8.82
C ASP A 236 -3.22 -18.51 -8.81
N ALA A 237 -4.33 -18.52 -8.07
CA ALA A 237 -5.27 -19.65 -8.09
C ALA A 237 -5.84 -19.88 -9.50
N LYS A 238 -6.21 -18.79 -10.21
CA LYS A 238 -6.70 -18.85 -11.59
C LYS A 238 -5.64 -19.38 -12.55
N LYS A 239 -4.41 -18.85 -12.49
CA LYS A 239 -3.27 -19.33 -13.32
C LYS A 239 -2.95 -20.80 -13.06
N ALA A 240 -3.02 -21.23 -11.81
CA ALA A 240 -2.81 -22.63 -11.39
C ALA A 240 -4.01 -23.53 -11.69
N LYS A 241 -5.10 -23.01 -12.31
CA LYS A 241 -6.33 -23.75 -12.67
C LYS A 241 -6.91 -24.52 -11.48
N ARG A 242 -6.95 -23.90 -10.28
CA ARG A 242 -7.50 -24.53 -9.09
C ARG A 242 -8.98 -24.86 -9.28
N ALA A 243 -9.46 -25.94 -8.64
CA ALA A 243 -10.87 -26.38 -8.70
C ALA A 243 -11.82 -25.48 -7.88
N PHE A 244 -11.32 -24.38 -7.31
CA PHE A 244 -12.06 -23.38 -6.56
C PHE A 244 -11.68 -21.97 -7.01
N SER A 245 -12.54 -21.01 -6.68
CA SER A 245 -12.29 -19.60 -6.94
C SER A 245 -12.00 -18.83 -5.65
N ILE A 246 -11.10 -17.86 -5.74
CA ILE A 246 -10.86 -16.88 -4.68
C ILE A 246 -11.58 -15.59 -5.04
N ASP A 247 -12.15 -14.95 -4.03
CA ASP A 247 -12.67 -13.60 -4.13
C ASP A 247 -12.35 -12.79 -2.88
N TYR A 248 -12.56 -11.49 -2.93
CA TYR A 248 -12.37 -10.57 -1.82
C TYR A 248 -13.39 -9.43 -1.90
N THR A 249 -13.77 -8.88 -0.76
CA THR A 249 -14.84 -7.87 -0.71
C THR A 249 -14.66 -6.91 0.45
N LEU A 250 -15.22 -5.70 0.30
CA LEU A 250 -15.35 -4.72 1.37
C LEU A 250 -16.40 -5.20 2.38
N GLN A 251 -16.16 -4.90 3.65
CA GLN A 251 -17.08 -5.22 4.73
C GLN A 251 -18.13 -4.12 4.93
N LYS A 252 -19.35 -4.50 5.23
CA LYS A 252 -20.50 -3.58 5.41
C LYS A 252 -20.33 -2.62 6.57
N GLU A 253 -19.53 -3.00 7.57
CA GLU A 253 -19.19 -2.16 8.73
C GLU A 253 -18.14 -1.10 8.37
N GLY A 254 -17.43 -1.26 7.24
CA GLY A 254 -16.38 -0.40 6.75
C GLY A 254 -14.97 -0.98 6.95
N ASN A 255 -14.00 -0.37 6.28
CA ASN A 255 -12.63 -0.88 6.20
C ASN A 255 -11.59 0.20 6.47
N GLY A 256 -10.45 -0.18 7.00
CA GLY A 256 -9.24 0.62 6.99
C GLY A 256 -8.63 0.68 5.58
N MET A 257 -8.07 1.83 5.23
CA MET A 257 -7.41 2.07 3.96
C MET A 257 -6.07 2.76 4.20
N THR A 258 -5.03 2.30 3.52
CA THR A 258 -3.71 2.93 3.53
C THR A 258 -3.40 3.44 2.13
N ALA A 259 -3.05 4.72 2.01
CA ALA A 259 -2.61 5.32 0.75
C ALA A 259 -1.10 5.49 0.78
N ASP A 260 -0.43 5.09 -0.30
CA ASP A 260 0.99 5.35 -0.48
C ASP A 260 1.18 6.64 -1.27
N SER A 261 2.22 7.39 -0.92
CA SER A 261 2.44 8.73 -1.49
C SER A 261 3.89 8.92 -1.89
N PHE A 262 4.11 9.54 -3.04
CA PHE A 262 5.45 10.03 -3.39
C PHE A 262 5.79 11.26 -2.56
N VAL A 263 6.99 11.26 -2.02
CA VAL A 263 7.61 12.39 -1.31
C VAL A 263 9.01 12.62 -1.86
N ILE A 264 9.53 13.84 -1.73
CA ILE A 264 10.90 14.19 -2.14
C ILE A 264 11.75 14.27 -0.87
N ALA A 265 12.87 13.54 -0.85
CA ALA A 265 13.80 13.58 0.28
C ALA A 265 14.38 14.98 0.48
N LYS A 266 14.66 15.37 1.74
CA LYS A 266 15.18 16.70 2.10
C LYS A 266 16.50 17.04 1.39
N ASP A 267 17.34 16.04 1.25
CA ASP A 267 18.68 16.10 0.65
C ASP A 267 18.74 15.39 -0.71
N ALA A 268 17.60 15.36 -1.44
CA ALA A 268 17.52 14.75 -2.76
C ALA A 268 18.66 15.25 -3.67
N PRO A 269 19.49 14.35 -4.24
CA PRO A 269 20.57 14.74 -5.14
C PRO A 269 20.07 15.41 -6.43
N ASN A 270 18.91 14.97 -6.94
CA ASN A 270 18.32 15.45 -8.20
C ASN A 270 16.84 15.81 -8.05
N PRO A 271 16.50 16.91 -7.32
CA PRO A 271 15.09 17.29 -7.10
C PRO A 271 14.31 17.52 -8.40
N ALA A 272 14.99 18.00 -9.45
CA ALA A 272 14.36 18.21 -10.75
C ALA A 272 13.88 16.90 -11.38
N LEU A 273 14.67 15.82 -11.31
CA LEU A 273 14.27 14.48 -11.75
C LEU A 273 13.17 13.92 -10.87
N ALA A 274 13.20 14.18 -9.56
CA ALA A 274 12.12 13.77 -8.64
C ALA A 274 10.77 14.36 -9.07
N TYR A 275 10.70 15.66 -9.37
CA TYR A 275 9.47 16.29 -9.89
C TYR A 275 9.03 15.72 -11.24
N GLN A 276 9.99 15.48 -12.15
CA GLN A 276 9.68 14.86 -13.44
C GLN A 276 9.09 13.45 -13.27
N PHE A 277 9.68 12.64 -12.36
CA PHE A 277 9.20 11.30 -12.09
C PHE A 277 7.79 11.31 -11.48
N ILE A 278 7.56 12.12 -10.44
CA ILE A 278 6.23 12.23 -9.83
C ILE A 278 5.22 12.67 -10.89
N ASN A 279 5.54 13.68 -11.69
CA ASN A 279 4.62 14.17 -12.70
C ASN A 279 4.35 13.13 -13.80
N PHE A 280 5.37 12.34 -14.20
CA PHE A 280 5.23 11.20 -15.10
C PHE A 280 4.30 10.12 -14.51
N MET A 281 4.48 9.76 -13.25
CA MET A 281 3.62 8.78 -12.57
C MET A 281 2.18 9.27 -12.40
N LEU A 282 1.95 10.59 -12.38
CA LEU A 282 0.61 11.19 -12.33
C LEU A 282 -0.09 11.27 -13.71
N GLU A 283 0.57 10.95 -14.80
CA GLU A 283 -0.11 10.76 -16.09
C GLU A 283 -1.04 9.55 -16.02
N GLY A 284 -2.28 9.69 -16.51
CA GLY A 284 -3.30 8.65 -16.36
C GLY A 284 -2.86 7.27 -16.84
N LYS A 285 -2.16 7.20 -17.99
CA LYS A 285 -1.64 5.93 -18.53
C LYS A 285 -0.63 5.27 -17.58
N ASN A 286 0.29 6.06 -17.01
CA ASN A 286 1.34 5.56 -16.14
C ASN A 286 0.79 5.20 -14.75
N ALA A 287 -0.10 6.02 -14.19
CA ALA A 287 -0.79 5.73 -12.94
C ALA A 287 -1.60 4.41 -13.01
N ALA A 288 -2.26 4.14 -14.15
CA ALA A 288 -3.00 2.90 -14.35
C ALA A 288 -2.13 1.65 -14.31
N GLN A 289 -0.82 1.74 -14.56
CA GLN A 289 0.08 0.57 -14.52
C GLN A 289 0.16 -0.05 -13.12
N ILE A 290 0.17 0.77 -12.07
CA ILE A 290 0.18 0.28 -10.68
C ILE A 290 -1.07 -0.56 -10.43
N THR A 291 -2.25 -0.01 -10.73
CA THR A 291 -3.52 -0.73 -10.58
C THR A 291 -3.57 -2.00 -11.45
N ASN A 292 -3.15 -1.91 -12.69
CA ASN A 292 -3.18 -3.05 -13.61
C ASN A 292 -2.24 -4.19 -13.19
N ASN A 293 -1.10 -3.86 -12.59
CA ASN A 293 -0.12 -4.86 -12.17
C ASN A 293 -0.43 -5.47 -10.81
N MET A 294 -0.81 -4.62 -9.84
CA MET A 294 -0.96 -5.04 -8.44
C MET A 294 -2.42 -5.17 -7.97
N GLY A 295 -3.38 -4.65 -8.73
CA GLY A 295 -4.76 -4.55 -8.24
C GLY A 295 -4.91 -3.53 -7.10
N ALA A 296 -3.97 -2.59 -6.94
CA ALA A 296 -4.06 -1.52 -5.97
C ALA A 296 -5.16 -0.53 -6.35
N GLY A 297 -5.75 0.10 -5.36
CA GLY A 297 -6.72 1.17 -5.56
C GLY A 297 -6.08 2.40 -6.19
N MET A 298 -6.87 3.23 -6.83
CA MET A 298 -6.38 4.28 -7.71
C MET A 298 -6.90 5.66 -7.27
N PRO A 299 -6.02 6.51 -6.70
CA PRO A 299 -6.40 7.89 -6.39
C PRO A 299 -6.43 8.80 -7.61
N ASN A 300 -5.88 8.40 -8.76
CA ASN A 300 -5.77 9.20 -9.98
C ASN A 300 -6.96 8.98 -10.91
N ARG A 301 -7.84 10.00 -11.05
CA ARG A 301 -9.05 9.91 -11.91
C ARG A 301 -8.74 9.77 -13.40
N ALA A 302 -7.63 10.35 -13.86
CA ALA A 302 -7.24 10.28 -15.26
C ALA A 302 -6.75 8.88 -15.66
N ALA A 303 -6.47 8.00 -14.69
CA ALA A 303 -6.06 6.62 -14.95
C ALA A 303 -7.23 5.71 -15.36
N LEU A 304 -8.47 6.03 -14.97
CA LEU A 304 -9.63 5.17 -15.16
C LEU A 304 -9.83 4.64 -16.61
N PRO A 305 -9.62 5.43 -17.68
CA PRO A 305 -9.74 4.92 -19.06
C PRO A 305 -8.73 3.80 -19.37
N PHE A 306 -7.56 3.79 -18.71
CA PHE A 306 -6.43 2.88 -18.95
C PHE A 306 -6.43 1.66 -18.03
N VAL A 307 -7.29 1.63 -17.02
CA VAL A 307 -7.45 0.48 -16.11
C VAL A 307 -8.19 -0.63 -16.86
N ARG A 308 -7.73 -1.88 -16.69
CA ARG A 308 -8.35 -3.06 -17.27
C ARG A 308 -9.81 -3.19 -16.83
N GLN A 309 -10.68 -3.61 -17.75
CA GLN A 309 -12.13 -3.61 -17.52
C GLN A 309 -12.56 -4.45 -16.31
N GLU A 310 -11.92 -5.60 -16.09
CA GLU A 310 -12.19 -6.47 -14.95
C GLU A 310 -11.86 -5.83 -13.59
N LEU A 311 -10.93 -4.89 -13.54
CA LEU A 311 -10.55 -4.18 -12.30
C LEU A 311 -11.49 -3.01 -11.99
N LYS A 312 -12.12 -2.42 -13.00
CA LYS A 312 -13.06 -1.30 -12.80
C LYS A 312 -14.31 -1.68 -12.00
N SER A 313 -14.66 -2.95 -11.98
CA SER A 313 -15.81 -3.47 -11.22
C SER A 313 -15.46 -3.92 -9.81
N VAL A 314 -14.19 -3.86 -9.41
CA VAL A 314 -13.73 -4.29 -8.08
C VAL A 314 -13.86 -3.15 -7.07
N PRO A 315 -14.72 -3.27 -6.04
CA PRO A 315 -14.97 -2.17 -5.09
C PRO A 315 -13.75 -1.71 -4.30
N ALA A 316 -12.81 -2.60 -4.03
CA ALA A 316 -11.57 -2.26 -3.35
C ALA A 316 -10.59 -1.44 -4.22
N ILE A 317 -10.79 -1.42 -5.53
CA ILE A 317 -9.97 -0.70 -6.51
C ILE A 317 -10.67 0.59 -6.96
N VAL A 318 -11.95 0.49 -7.32
CA VAL A 318 -12.78 1.61 -7.78
C VAL A 318 -14.07 1.62 -6.95
N PRO A 319 -14.01 2.09 -5.68
CA PRO A 319 -15.19 2.14 -4.83
C PRO A 319 -16.19 3.18 -5.34
N ASN A 320 -17.47 2.85 -5.29
CA ASN A 320 -18.55 3.84 -5.52
C ASN A 320 -18.64 4.81 -4.32
N ALA A 321 -19.50 5.83 -4.42
CA ALA A 321 -19.63 6.85 -3.37
C ALA A 321 -20.00 6.26 -1.99
N GLN A 322 -20.93 5.29 -1.94
CA GLN A 322 -21.37 4.65 -0.70
C GLN A 322 -20.24 3.82 -0.07
N GLN A 323 -19.50 3.08 -0.87
CA GLN A 323 -18.34 2.30 -0.43
C GLN A 323 -17.21 3.21 0.02
N SER A 324 -16.91 4.26 -0.75
CA SER A 324 -15.90 5.27 -0.38
C SER A 324 -16.18 5.92 0.97
N ALA A 325 -17.44 6.19 1.30
CA ALA A 325 -17.83 6.79 2.58
C ALA A 325 -17.54 5.88 3.80
N LYS A 326 -17.37 4.57 3.57
CA LYS A 326 -17.04 3.57 4.60
C LYS A 326 -15.56 3.22 4.67
N LEU A 327 -14.75 3.71 3.73
CA LEU A 327 -13.30 3.57 3.78
C LEU A 327 -12.72 4.68 4.64
N GLU A 328 -12.00 4.28 5.68
CA GLU A 328 -11.34 5.21 6.60
C GLU A 328 -9.83 5.13 6.41
N GLN A 329 -9.21 6.25 6.06
CA GLN A 329 -7.76 6.30 5.91
C GLN A 329 -7.08 6.10 7.26
N LEU A 330 -6.17 5.13 7.35
CA LEU A 330 -5.37 4.94 8.55
C LEU A 330 -4.36 6.09 8.70
N VAL A 331 -4.25 6.64 9.93
CA VAL A 331 -3.37 7.77 10.24
C VAL A 331 -2.42 7.42 11.39
N ASP A 332 -1.38 8.24 11.59
CA ASP A 332 -0.52 8.12 12.76
C ASP A 332 -1.32 8.44 14.03
N LEU A 333 -1.41 7.46 14.92
CA LEU A 333 -2.15 7.56 16.19
C LEU A 333 -1.40 8.37 17.27
N GLY A 334 -0.20 8.81 16.97
CA GLY A 334 0.68 9.43 17.95
C GLY A 334 1.29 8.42 18.95
N PRO A 335 2.32 8.83 19.68
CA PRO A 335 3.15 7.90 20.48
C PRO A 335 2.41 7.26 21.65
N LYS A 336 1.46 7.95 22.28
CA LYS A 336 0.69 7.43 23.42
C LYS A 336 -0.25 6.30 22.98
N THR A 337 -1.07 6.56 21.96
CA THR A 337 -2.04 5.58 21.45
C THR A 337 -1.34 4.40 20.80
N ARG A 338 -0.29 4.65 20.00
CA ARG A 338 0.52 3.59 19.38
C ARG A 338 1.09 2.64 20.43
N ARG A 339 1.58 3.15 21.57
CA ARG A 339 2.06 2.34 22.69
C ARG A 339 0.94 1.50 23.30
N ALA A 340 -0.26 2.08 23.49
CA ALA A 340 -1.42 1.35 24.01
C ALA A 340 -1.82 0.21 23.07
N TRP A 341 -1.85 0.43 21.77
CA TRP A 341 -2.14 -0.60 20.76
C TRP A 341 -1.09 -1.71 20.75
N ASN A 342 0.20 -1.36 20.83
CA ASN A 342 1.28 -2.36 20.89
C ASN A 342 1.23 -3.22 22.17
N ASN A 343 0.85 -2.62 23.30
CA ASN A 343 0.63 -3.37 24.55
C ASN A 343 -0.55 -4.33 24.40
N ALA A 344 -1.69 -3.86 23.87
CA ALA A 344 -2.85 -4.69 23.60
C ALA A 344 -2.51 -5.85 22.64
N TRP A 345 -1.71 -5.57 21.60
CA TRP A 345 -1.24 -6.62 20.68
C TRP A 345 -0.38 -7.67 21.36
N THR A 346 0.51 -7.23 22.25
CA THR A 346 1.33 -8.14 23.07
C THR A 346 0.47 -9.04 23.95
N GLU A 347 -0.55 -8.49 24.60
CA GLU A 347 -1.51 -9.26 25.37
C GLU A 347 -2.26 -10.28 24.51
N ILE A 348 -2.75 -9.87 23.34
CA ILE A 348 -3.40 -10.75 22.36
C ILE A 348 -2.48 -11.91 21.99
N LYS A 349 -1.21 -11.62 21.66
CA LYS A 349 -0.23 -12.64 21.24
C LYS A 349 0.08 -13.62 22.36
N LEU A 350 0.23 -13.15 23.59
CA LEU A 350 0.52 -13.98 24.77
C LEU A 350 -0.68 -14.74 25.30
N GLY A 351 -1.91 -14.41 24.88
CA GLY A 351 -3.12 -15.05 25.38
C GLY A 351 -3.46 -14.68 26.83
N LYS A 352 -3.05 -13.49 27.27
CA LYS A 352 -3.27 -12.97 28.62
C LYS A 352 -4.49 -12.04 28.66
#